data_f9c8678a6e3878eaa3adee4eeee95433
#
_entry.id   f9c8678a6e3878eaa3adee4eeee95433
#
_cell.length_a   1.000
_cell.length_b   1.000
_cell.length_c   1.000
_cell.angle_alpha   90.00
_cell.angle_beta   90.00
_cell.angle_gamma   90.00
#
_symmetry.space_group_name_H-M   'P 1'
#
loop_
_entity.id
_entity.type
_entity.pdbx_description
1 polymer ?
#
loop_
_entity_poly.entity_id
_entity_poly.type
_entity_poly.pdbx_seq_one_letter_code
_entity_poly.pdbx_strand_id
1 'polypeptide(L)'
;MASTFRLDMNNGDRVAAIRGFLQQLLAKQAVAAVLVAQHLPGKSMVMPTLVTAAERLQGADPLAPCFPINAARIASRLARKPMGARWAAVLRPCEIRAFLELVKLKQGRTEEAASYPATFRTHLEANLGAARRLKQALAAGDAAAAEEAWKGFGQS
;
A
#
# COMPACT_ATOMS: atom_id res chain seq x y z
N MET A 1 12.33 -0.14 -17.86
CA MET A 1 13.06 0.78 -16.99
C MET A 1 12.22 0.99 -15.74
N ALA A 2 12.75 0.74 -14.54
CA ALA A 2 12.06 1.02 -13.29
C ALA A 2 12.24 2.51 -12.98
N SER A 3 11.13 3.24 -12.83
CA SER A 3 11.15 4.65 -12.43
C SER A 3 10.99 4.71 -10.92
N THR A 4 11.95 5.33 -10.25
CA THR A 4 11.91 5.57 -8.80
C THR A 4 11.29 6.94 -8.56
N PHE A 5 10.25 7.00 -7.73
CA PHE A 5 9.66 8.25 -7.29
C PHE A 5 9.99 8.46 -5.82
N ARG A 6 10.46 9.66 -5.50
CA ARG A 6 10.61 10.11 -4.12
C ARG A 6 9.40 10.95 -3.76
N LEU A 7 8.71 10.59 -2.69
CA LEU A 7 7.65 11.41 -2.13
C LEU A 7 8.28 12.35 -1.10
N ASP A 8 8.19 13.65 -1.34
CA ASP A 8 8.58 14.65 -0.35
C ASP A 8 7.54 14.66 0.78
N MET A 9 8.03 14.41 1.96
CA MET A 9 7.22 14.44 3.18
C MET A 9 7.23 15.86 3.74
N ASN A 10 6.26 16.67 3.36
CA ASN A 10 6.04 17.96 4.00
C ASN A 10 5.72 17.73 5.48
N ASN A 11 6.56 18.27 6.37
CA ASN A 11 6.41 18.21 7.83
C ASN A 11 6.32 16.77 8.44
N GLY A 12 6.83 15.73 7.76
CA GLY A 12 6.84 14.37 8.28
C GLY A 12 5.50 13.63 8.24
N ASP A 13 4.44 14.23 7.69
CA ASP A 13 3.14 13.57 7.55
C ASP A 13 3.12 12.63 6.33
N ARG A 14 3.41 11.35 6.61
CA ARG A 14 3.42 10.29 5.59
C ARG A 14 2.05 10.06 4.97
N VAL A 15 0.99 10.15 5.76
CA VAL A 15 -0.38 9.93 5.29
C VAL A 15 -0.77 11.01 4.31
N ALA A 16 -0.50 12.29 4.64
CA ALA A 16 -0.76 13.41 3.75
C ALA A 16 0.06 13.32 2.45
N ALA A 17 1.33 12.95 2.52
CA ALA A 17 2.18 12.76 1.34
C ALA A 17 1.64 11.69 0.39
N ILE A 18 1.24 10.53 0.93
CA ILE A 18 0.66 9.44 0.12
C ILE A 18 -0.70 9.86 -0.44
N ARG A 19 -1.55 10.52 0.35
CA ARG A 19 -2.84 11.06 -0.15
C ARG A 19 -2.63 12.02 -1.31
N GLY A 20 -1.72 12.97 -1.18
CA GLY A 20 -1.39 13.92 -2.23
C GLY A 20 -0.91 13.25 -3.51
N PHE A 21 -0.07 12.23 -3.39
CA PHE A 21 0.36 11.43 -4.54
C PHE A 21 -0.81 10.71 -5.23
N LEU A 22 -1.69 10.04 -4.46
CA LEU A 22 -2.85 9.35 -5.00
C LEU A 22 -3.85 10.31 -5.66
N GLN A 23 -4.04 11.50 -5.08
CA GLN A 23 -4.84 12.58 -5.67
C GLN A 23 -4.28 13.03 -7.02
N GLN A 24 -2.96 13.19 -7.12
CA GLN A 24 -2.31 13.54 -8.39
C GLN A 24 -2.47 12.45 -9.45
N LEU A 25 -2.41 11.16 -9.08
CA LEU A 25 -2.66 10.06 -10.01
C LEU A 25 -4.05 10.12 -10.62
N LEU A 26 -5.08 10.41 -9.82
CA LEU A 26 -6.44 10.58 -10.30
C LEU A 26 -6.63 11.88 -11.09
N ALA A 27 -6.11 13.00 -10.59
CA ALA A 27 -6.24 14.31 -11.25
C ALA A 27 -5.57 14.34 -12.64
N LYS A 28 -4.41 13.68 -12.77
CA LYS A 28 -3.69 13.54 -14.05
C LYS A 28 -4.23 12.40 -14.92
N GLN A 29 -5.31 11.74 -14.50
CA GLN A 29 -5.90 10.59 -15.20
C GLN A 29 -4.89 9.46 -15.51
N ALA A 30 -3.80 9.37 -14.74
CA ALA A 30 -2.85 8.27 -14.85
C ALA A 30 -3.49 6.93 -14.47
N VAL A 31 -4.48 6.98 -13.57
CA VAL A 31 -5.38 5.88 -13.21
C VAL A 31 -6.80 6.39 -13.11
N ALA A 32 -7.78 5.54 -13.44
CA ALA A 32 -9.21 5.87 -13.34
C ALA A 32 -9.77 5.66 -11.92
N ALA A 33 -9.11 4.82 -11.13
CA ALA A 33 -9.54 4.51 -9.77
C ALA A 33 -8.35 4.10 -8.88
N VAL A 34 -8.52 4.29 -7.57
CA VAL A 34 -7.56 3.86 -6.55
C VAL A 34 -8.28 3.03 -5.50
N LEU A 35 -7.81 1.80 -5.27
CA LEU A 35 -8.23 0.98 -4.14
C LEU A 35 -7.34 1.32 -2.94
N VAL A 36 -7.92 1.89 -1.90
CA VAL A 36 -7.20 2.33 -0.69
C VAL A 36 -8.07 2.14 0.55
N ALA A 37 -7.43 1.89 1.68
CA ALA A 37 -8.10 1.88 2.98
C ALA A 37 -8.64 3.28 3.29
N GLN A 38 -9.90 3.40 3.68
CA GLN A 38 -10.59 4.66 3.90
C GLN A 38 -11.50 4.60 5.12
N HIS A 39 -11.53 5.68 5.90
CA HIS A 39 -12.52 5.89 6.93
C HIS A 39 -13.89 6.13 6.29
N LEU A 40 -14.85 5.31 6.67
CA LEU A 40 -16.23 5.47 6.19
C LEU A 40 -16.97 6.51 7.05
N PRO A 41 -17.75 7.40 6.41
CA PRO A 41 -18.58 8.36 7.17
C PRO A 41 -19.49 7.65 8.18
N GLY A 42 -19.48 8.15 9.42
CA GLY A 42 -20.32 7.61 10.50
C GLY A 42 -19.89 6.25 11.05
N LYS A 43 -18.72 5.72 10.65
CA LYS A 43 -18.17 4.47 11.19
C LYS A 43 -16.74 4.68 11.68
N SER A 44 -16.42 4.11 12.83
CA SER A 44 -15.04 4.08 13.36
C SER A 44 -14.11 3.11 12.61
N MET A 45 -14.61 2.48 11.57
CA MET A 45 -13.97 1.39 10.86
C MET A 45 -13.34 1.88 9.55
N VAL A 46 -12.13 1.41 9.29
CA VAL A 46 -11.42 1.61 8.01
C VAL A 46 -11.71 0.43 7.09
N MET A 47 -12.04 0.71 5.85
CA MET A 47 -12.39 -0.30 4.85
C MET A 47 -11.66 -0.07 3.52
N PRO A 48 -11.19 -1.13 2.82
CA PRO A 48 -10.72 -0.99 1.46
C PRO A 48 -11.84 -0.47 0.55
N THR A 49 -11.64 0.70 -0.04
CA THR A 49 -12.62 1.40 -0.86
C THR A 49 -12.03 1.74 -2.20
N LEU A 50 -12.79 1.54 -3.28
CA LEU A 50 -12.42 1.98 -4.62
C LEU A 50 -12.85 3.43 -4.80
N VAL A 51 -11.88 4.31 -5.00
CA VAL A 51 -12.08 5.76 -5.11
C VAL A 51 -11.77 6.20 -6.54
N THR A 52 -12.71 6.91 -7.16
CA THR A 52 -12.59 7.43 -8.53
C THR A 52 -12.44 8.95 -8.59
N ALA A 53 -12.75 9.65 -7.51
CA ALA A 53 -12.68 11.11 -7.41
C ALA A 53 -11.60 11.53 -6.39
N ALA A 54 -10.71 12.44 -6.79
CA ALA A 54 -9.58 12.88 -5.97
C ALA A 54 -10.01 13.48 -4.61
N GLU A 55 -11.15 14.16 -4.58
CA GLU A 55 -11.68 14.81 -3.37
C GLU A 55 -12.05 13.79 -2.30
N ARG A 56 -12.45 12.59 -2.70
CA ARG A 56 -12.83 11.50 -1.78
C ARG A 56 -11.63 10.86 -1.07
N LEU A 57 -10.41 11.12 -1.55
CA LEU A 57 -9.20 10.61 -0.91
C LEU A 57 -8.84 11.32 0.41
N GLN A 58 -9.56 12.37 0.80
CA GLN A 58 -9.34 13.02 2.10
C GLN A 58 -9.56 12.07 3.28
N GLY A 59 -10.51 11.14 3.16
CA GLY A 59 -10.76 10.10 4.17
C GLY A 59 -9.85 8.88 4.07
N ALA A 60 -8.91 8.84 3.11
CA ALA A 60 -8.04 7.70 2.92
C ALA A 60 -7.02 7.58 4.07
N ASP A 61 -6.81 6.36 4.55
CA ASP A 61 -5.75 6.01 5.48
C ASP A 61 -4.90 4.87 4.89
N PRO A 62 -3.94 5.23 4.01
CA PRO A 62 -3.10 4.24 3.33
C PRO A 62 -2.19 3.45 4.28
N LEU A 63 -1.97 3.95 5.49
CA LEU A 63 -1.13 3.32 6.51
C LEU A 63 -1.94 2.64 7.62
N ALA A 64 -3.26 2.53 7.48
CA ALA A 64 -4.10 1.87 8.47
C ALA A 64 -3.56 0.47 8.82
N PRO A 65 -3.26 0.20 10.10
CA PRO A 65 -2.58 -1.04 10.49
C PRO A 65 -3.50 -2.25 10.40
N CYS A 66 -4.80 -2.06 10.55
CA CYS A 66 -5.78 -3.12 10.60
C CYS A 66 -7.12 -2.69 9.98
N PHE A 67 -7.72 -3.59 9.22
CA PHE A 67 -9.11 -3.51 8.76
C PHE A 67 -9.66 -4.91 8.49
N PRO A 68 -10.99 -5.10 8.57
CA PRO A 68 -11.60 -6.42 8.67
C PRO A 68 -11.56 -7.24 7.38
N ILE A 69 -11.32 -6.61 6.24
CA ILE A 69 -11.34 -7.26 4.93
C ILE A 69 -9.95 -7.19 4.29
N ASN A 70 -9.46 -8.34 3.79
CA ASN A 70 -8.21 -8.39 3.03
C ASN A 70 -8.41 -7.75 1.64
N ALA A 71 -7.72 -6.62 1.42
CA ALA A 71 -7.82 -5.86 0.17
C ALA A 71 -7.30 -6.63 -1.06
N ALA A 72 -6.41 -7.61 -0.89
CA ALA A 72 -5.96 -8.46 -1.99
C ALA A 72 -7.11 -9.25 -2.63
N ARG A 73 -8.11 -9.67 -1.84
CA ARG A 73 -9.30 -10.35 -2.36
C ARG A 73 -10.16 -9.42 -3.22
N ILE A 74 -10.25 -8.16 -2.81
CA ILE A 74 -10.97 -7.14 -3.59
C ILE A 74 -10.20 -6.83 -4.87
N ALA A 75 -8.88 -6.59 -4.77
CA ALA A 75 -8.01 -6.36 -5.91
C ALA A 75 -8.07 -7.51 -6.92
N SER A 76 -8.04 -8.77 -6.45
CA SER A 76 -8.18 -9.95 -7.30
C SER A 76 -9.52 -9.98 -8.04
N ARG A 77 -10.62 -9.63 -7.38
CA ARG A 77 -11.94 -9.57 -8.01
C ARG A 77 -12.04 -8.47 -9.06
N LEU A 78 -11.47 -7.30 -8.77
CA LEU A 78 -11.40 -6.19 -9.73
C LEU A 78 -10.56 -6.56 -10.95
N ALA A 79 -9.42 -7.24 -10.73
CA ALA A 79 -8.53 -7.66 -11.80
C ALA A 79 -9.09 -8.80 -12.69
N ARG A 80 -10.17 -9.47 -12.30
CA ARG A 80 -10.79 -10.51 -13.14
C ARG A 80 -11.61 -9.96 -14.29
N LYS A 81 -12.22 -8.79 -14.08
CA LYS A 81 -13.05 -8.13 -15.09
C LYS A 81 -12.30 -6.90 -15.58
N PRO A 82 -11.95 -6.83 -16.87
CA PRO A 82 -11.31 -5.65 -17.42
C PRO A 82 -12.24 -4.45 -17.20
N MET A 83 -11.73 -3.45 -16.48
CA MET A 83 -12.46 -2.19 -16.26
C MET A 83 -12.27 -1.21 -17.43
N GLY A 84 -11.53 -1.61 -18.47
CA GLY A 84 -11.21 -0.76 -19.61
C GLY A 84 -10.29 0.42 -19.30
N ALA A 85 -9.82 0.53 -18.04
CA ALA A 85 -8.97 1.61 -17.60
C ALA A 85 -8.00 1.11 -16.52
N ARG A 86 -6.83 1.73 -16.42
CA ARG A 86 -5.85 1.44 -15.38
C ARG A 86 -6.40 1.85 -14.01
N TRP A 87 -6.13 1.04 -13.01
CA TRP A 87 -6.42 1.35 -11.62
C TRP A 87 -5.21 1.03 -10.74
N ALA A 88 -5.11 1.70 -9.61
CA ALA A 88 -4.04 1.47 -8.64
C ALA A 88 -4.61 0.86 -7.35
N ALA A 89 -3.79 0.11 -6.62
CA ALA A 89 -4.14 -0.40 -5.31
C ALA A 89 -3.03 -0.09 -4.31
N VAL A 90 -3.44 0.41 -3.16
CA VAL A 90 -2.57 0.54 -1.98
C VAL A 90 -2.82 -0.69 -1.12
N LEU A 91 -1.84 -1.57 -1.07
CA LEU A 91 -1.92 -2.85 -0.38
C LEU A 91 -0.80 -2.95 0.65
N ARG A 92 -1.10 -3.56 1.79
CA ARG A 92 -0.08 -3.92 2.78
C ARG A 92 0.81 -5.04 2.24
N PRO A 93 2.03 -5.22 2.77
CA PRO A 93 2.95 -6.27 2.34
C PRO A 93 2.35 -7.68 2.32
N CYS A 94 1.55 -8.01 3.35
CA CYS A 94 0.86 -9.30 3.42
C CYS A 94 -0.23 -9.44 2.34
N GLU A 95 -0.89 -8.35 1.99
CA GLU A 95 -1.92 -8.32 0.95
C GLU A 95 -1.31 -8.40 -0.45
N ILE A 96 -0.15 -7.76 -0.68
CA ILE A 96 0.59 -7.91 -1.94
C ILE A 96 0.96 -9.38 -2.16
N ARG A 97 1.47 -10.06 -1.13
CA ARG A 97 1.76 -11.51 -1.23
C ARG A 97 0.52 -12.31 -1.54
N ALA A 98 -0.57 -12.06 -0.82
CA ALA A 98 -1.83 -12.74 -1.06
C ALA A 98 -2.35 -12.49 -2.48
N PHE A 99 -2.24 -11.26 -2.98
CA PHE A 99 -2.63 -10.93 -4.36
C PHE A 99 -1.78 -11.67 -5.40
N LEU A 100 -0.46 -11.74 -5.21
CA LEU A 100 0.44 -12.48 -6.10
C LEU A 100 0.11 -13.97 -6.13
N GLU A 101 -0.22 -14.57 -4.99
CA GLU A 101 -0.68 -15.97 -4.96
C GLU A 101 -2.01 -16.15 -5.71
N LEU A 102 -2.94 -15.22 -5.55
CA LEU A 102 -4.20 -15.25 -6.32
C LEU A 102 -3.97 -15.12 -7.83
N VAL A 103 -2.98 -14.32 -8.25
CA VAL A 103 -2.58 -14.20 -9.67
C VAL A 103 -1.98 -15.51 -10.17
N LYS A 104 -1.09 -16.16 -9.41
CA LYS A 104 -0.52 -17.47 -9.76
C LYS A 104 -1.61 -18.54 -9.92
N LEU A 105 -2.63 -18.49 -9.08
CA LEU A 105 -3.80 -19.38 -9.15
C LEU A 105 -4.80 -18.98 -10.25
N LYS A 106 -4.44 -18.05 -11.15
CA LYS A 106 -5.31 -17.49 -12.21
C LYS A 106 -6.60 -16.87 -11.68
N GLN A 107 -6.60 -16.43 -10.43
CA GLN A 107 -7.71 -15.74 -9.77
C GLN A 107 -7.58 -14.21 -9.79
N GLY A 108 -6.66 -13.67 -10.55
CA GLY A 108 -6.42 -12.25 -10.77
C GLY A 108 -5.47 -12.06 -11.95
N ARG A 109 -5.41 -10.82 -12.49
CA ARG A 109 -4.50 -10.42 -13.57
C ARG A 109 -3.73 -9.19 -13.12
N THR A 110 -2.48 -9.06 -13.57
CA THR A 110 -1.62 -7.90 -13.28
C THR A 110 -1.52 -6.94 -14.45
N GLU A 111 -2.01 -7.32 -15.62
CA GLU A 111 -1.84 -6.56 -16.87
C GLU A 111 -2.50 -5.18 -16.84
N GLU A 112 -3.58 -5.04 -16.07
CA GLU A 112 -4.30 -3.77 -15.86
C GLU A 112 -4.00 -3.12 -14.50
N ALA A 113 -3.47 -3.88 -13.54
CA ALA A 113 -2.92 -3.32 -12.33
C ALA A 113 -1.55 -2.70 -12.69
N ALA A 114 -1.42 -1.39 -12.52
CA ALA A 114 -0.12 -0.76 -12.68
C ALA A 114 0.89 -1.51 -11.82
N SER A 115 1.81 -2.25 -12.44
CA SER A 115 2.89 -2.90 -11.73
C SER A 115 3.75 -1.80 -11.11
N TYR A 116 3.71 -1.67 -9.80
CA TYR A 116 4.62 -0.79 -9.11
C TYR A 116 6.05 -1.27 -9.35
N PRO A 117 6.98 -0.36 -9.65
CA PRO A 117 8.35 -0.71 -10.04
C PRO A 117 9.08 -1.45 -8.92
N ALA A 118 10.17 -2.11 -9.30
CA ALA A 118 11.05 -2.90 -8.44
C ALA A 118 11.51 -2.19 -7.15
N THR A 119 11.52 -0.86 -7.12
CA THR A 119 11.80 -0.03 -5.94
C THR A 119 10.84 -0.26 -4.76
N PHE A 120 9.55 -0.49 -5.02
CA PHE A 120 8.62 -0.84 -3.95
C PHE A 120 8.96 -2.22 -3.35
N ARG A 121 9.46 -3.13 -4.18
CA ARG A 121 9.96 -4.44 -3.75
C ARG A 121 11.20 -4.29 -2.88
N THR A 122 12.13 -3.41 -3.23
CA THR A 122 13.36 -3.16 -2.47
C THR A 122 13.04 -2.54 -1.11
N HIS A 123 12.16 -1.54 -1.06
CA HIS A 123 11.68 -0.96 0.21
C HIS A 123 10.90 -1.97 1.05
N LEU A 124 10.12 -2.83 0.41
CA LEU A 124 9.41 -3.91 1.08
C LEU A 124 10.37 -4.93 1.69
N GLU A 125 11.40 -5.34 0.96
CA GLU A 125 12.43 -6.27 1.42
C GLU A 125 13.26 -5.65 2.55
N ALA A 126 13.61 -4.37 2.46
CA ALA A 126 14.30 -3.63 3.53
C ALA A 126 13.43 -3.53 4.79
N ASN A 127 12.15 -3.19 4.67
CA ASN A 127 11.22 -3.12 5.79
C ASN A 127 10.93 -4.50 6.39
N LEU A 128 10.85 -5.57 5.59
CA LEU A 128 10.75 -6.94 6.08
C LEU A 128 12.01 -7.38 6.80
N GLY A 129 13.18 -6.96 6.33
CA GLY A 129 14.46 -7.17 7.02
C GLY A 129 14.50 -6.48 8.39
N ALA A 130 14.07 -5.23 8.45
CA ALA A 130 13.95 -4.47 9.69
C ALA A 130 12.95 -5.12 10.66
N ALA A 131 11.78 -5.56 10.17
CA ALA A 131 10.79 -6.27 10.98
C ALA A 131 11.31 -7.58 11.56
N ARG A 132 12.09 -8.35 10.79
CA ARG A 132 12.70 -9.58 11.28
C ARG A 132 13.74 -9.30 12.36
N ARG A 133 14.62 -8.29 12.16
CA ARG A 133 15.60 -7.86 13.17
C ARG A 133 14.93 -7.39 14.45
N LEU A 134 13.88 -6.58 14.33
CA LEU A 134 13.09 -6.12 15.47
C LEU A 134 12.50 -7.29 16.25
N LYS A 135 11.87 -8.25 15.54
CA LYS A 135 11.31 -9.45 16.17
C LYS A 135 12.38 -10.28 16.90
N GLN A 136 13.57 -10.44 16.30
CA GLN A 136 14.68 -11.17 16.90
C GLN A 136 15.23 -10.44 18.13
N ALA A 137 15.41 -9.12 18.05
CA ALA A 137 15.90 -8.31 19.16
C ALA A 137 14.92 -8.33 20.35
N LEU A 138 13.62 -8.21 20.10
CA LEU A 138 12.58 -8.31 21.12
C LEU A 138 12.53 -9.71 21.75
N ALA A 139 12.72 -10.77 20.97
CA ALA A 139 12.76 -12.14 21.48
C ALA A 139 14.01 -12.42 22.32
N ALA A 140 15.12 -11.73 22.03
CA ALA A 140 16.37 -11.80 22.78
C ALA A 140 16.39 -10.87 24.01
N GLY A 141 15.39 -10.01 24.19
CA GLY A 141 15.38 -8.99 25.25
C GLY A 141 16.39 -7.86 25.05
N ASP A 142 16.93 -7.70 23.85
CA ASP A 142 17.93 -6.69 23.51
C ASP A 142 17.24 -5.38 23.10
N ALA A 143 17.06 -4.48 24.06
CA ALA A 143 16.40 -3.20 23.86
C ALA A 143 17.17 -2.27 22.90
N ALA A 144 18.53 -2.32 22.91
CA ALA A 144 19.35 -1.47 22.04
C ALA A 144 19.21 -1.91 20.56
N ALA A 145 19.31 -3.21 20.30
CA ALA A 145 19.11 -3.76 18.96
C ALA A 145 17.66 -3.56 18.46
N ALA A 146 16.68 -3.60 19.35
CA ALA A 146 15.29 -3.31 19.01
C ALA A 146 15.10 -1.86 18.60
N GLU A 147 15.71 -0.91 19.31
CA GLU A 147 15.65 0.52 18.97
C GLU A 147 16.35 0.82 17.65
N GLU A 148 17.50 0.22 17.39
CA GLU A 148 18.23 0.37 16.12
C GLU A 148 17.43 -0.21 14.94
N ALA A 149 16.84 -1.40 15.12
CA ALA A 149 15.97 -2.00 14.11
C ALA A 149 14.71 -1.15 13.85
N TRP A 150 14.18 -0.50 14.88
CA TRP A 150 13.06 0.44 14.74
C TRP A 150 13.44 1.70 13.99
N LYS A 151 14.62 2.29 14.26
CA LYS A 151 15.11 3.45 13.50
C LYS A 151 15.34 3.14 12.03
N GLY A 152 15.63 1.88 11.69
CA GLY A 152 15.73 1.40 10.31
C GLY A 152 14.37 1.33 9.56
N PHE A 153 13.26 1.38 10.31
CA PHE A 153 11.94 1.50 9.71
C PHE A 153 11.73 2.93 9.20
N GLY A 154 11.69 3.10 7.88
CA GLY A 154 11.35 4.37 7.25
C GLY A 154 12.53 5.25 6.82
N GLN A 155 13.76 4.76 6.94
CA GLN A 155 14.95 5.42 6.37
C GLN A 155 15.40 4.82 5.03
N SER A 156 14.72 3.77 4.54
CA SER A 156 15.00 3.10 3.26
C SER A 156 13.94 3.40 2.21
#